data_6b28baead0b790adfec93aa6fbda6065
#
_entry.id   6b28baead0b790adfec93aa6fbda6065
#
_cell.length_a   1.000
_cell.length_b   1.000
_cell.length_c   1.000
_cell.angle_alpha   90.00
_cell.angle_beta   90.00
_cell.angle_gamma   90.00
#
_symmetry.space_group_name_H-M   'P 1'
#
loop_
_entity.id
_entity.type
_entity.pdbx_description
1 polymer ?
#
loop_
_entity_poly.entity_id
_entity_poly.type
_entity_poly.pdbx_seq_one_letter_code
_entity_poly.pdbx_strand_id
1 'polypeptide(L)'
;DLVSSRGLGDVYKRQVRSTKNRFGNTNEIGIYEMFEDGLKGVKSPNKLLISENTSELSGIAIGCSLEGIRPIMIEIQALSSTATYGTPQRSFNGLDSKRLNMLLAVLEKRGGLKLSQKDIFINVTGGIKINDPAIDLAIICAVLSSNFDFPIPQKTCFIGEVGLSGEIRPVSRINERIKEVVKMGAEYIFVSKYAKLNTAENGKYQIKKVVKVQEIIQQLIK
;
A
#
# COMPACT_ATOMS: atom_id res chain seq x y z
N ASP A 1 3.67 23.22 -22.74
CA ASP A 1 3.82 22.10 -21.80
C ASP A 1 3.13 22.47 -20.49
N LEU A 2 1.96 21.83 -20.25
CA LEU A 2 1.24 22.02 -18.98
C LEU A 2 1.85 21.10 -17.94
N VAL A 3 2.50 21.67 -16.93
CA VAL A 3 3.00 20.98 -15.75
C VAL A 3 2.03 21.20 -14.62
N SER A 4 1.45 20.12 -14.08
CA SER A 4 0.60 20.18 -12.89
C SER A 4 1.45 19.84 -11.67
N SER A 5 1.51 20.74 -10.68
CA SER A 5 2.11 20.46 -9.37
C SER A 5 1.04 20.33 -8.31
N ARG A 6 1.08 19.28 -7.50
CA ARG A 6 0.21 19.07 -6.33
C ARG A 6 1.05 18.93 -5.08
N GLY A 7 0.59 19.51 -3.97
CA GLY A 7 1.18 19.29 -2.66
C GLY A 7 0.96 17.83 -2.22
N LEU A 8 1.99 17.20 -1.74
CA LEU A 8 1.95 15.90 -1.10
C LEU A 8 1.90 16.15 0.41
N GLY A 9 0.74 15.99 1.04
CA GLY A 9 0.47 15.95 2.48
C GLY A 9 1.28 16.81 3.45
N ASP A 10 2.58 16.90 3.28
CA ASP A 10 3.47 17.84 3.97
C ASP A 10 3.64 19.12 3.16
N VAL A 11 3.64 20.26 3.82
CA VAL A 11 3.79 21.60 3.23
C VAL A 11 5.03 21.74 2.33
N TYR A 12 6.02 20.87 2.54
CA TYR A 12 7.34 20.92 1.88
C TYR A 12 7.50 19.99 0.67
N LYS A 13 6.52 19.15 0.35
CA LYS A 13 6.64 18.19 -0.77
C LYS A 13 5.77 18.59 -1.96
N ARG A 14 6.30 18.44 -3.15
CA ARG A 14 5.62 18.74 -4.43
C ARG A 14 5.80 17.59 -5.41
N GLN A 15 4.70 17.19 -6.01
CA GLN A 15 4.68 16.25 -7.13
C GLN A 15 4.56 17.03 -8.43
N VAL A 16 5.46 16.77 -9.37
CA VAL A 16 5.44 17.36 -10.72
C VAL A 16 5.15 16.25 -11.71
N ARG A 17 4.10 16.43 -12.52
CA ARG A 17 3.71 15.50 -13.57
C ARG A 17 3.61 16.23 -14.91
N SER A 18 4.22 15.67 -15.95
CA SER A 18 3.99 16.12 -17.31
C SER A 18 2.60 15.68 -17.76
N THR A 19 1.74 16.61 -18.14
CA THR A 19 0.40 16.32 -18.67
C THR A 19 0.38 16.23 -20.19
N LYS A 20 1.40 16.76 -20.87
CA LYS A 20 1.57 16.68 -22.31
C LYS A 20 3.06 16.69 -22.67
N ASN A 21 3.51 15.68 -23.41
CA ASN A 21 4.87 15.61 -23.94
C ASN A 21 4.81 15.18 -25.41
N ARG A 22 5.32 16.02 -26.30
CA ARG A 22 5.32 15.75 -27.75
C ARG A 22 6.40 14.74 -28.18
N PHE A 23 7.43 14.55 -27.35
CA PHE A 23 8.63 13.80 -27.72
C PHE A 23 8.98 12.67 -26.74
N GLY A 24 8.10 12.36 -25.76
CA GLY A 24 8.36 11.32 -24.78
C GLY A 24 7.13 10.93 -23.96
N ASN A 25 7.36 10.12 -22.94
CA ASN A 25 6.31 9.57 -22.10
C ASN A 25 5.84 10.60 -21.05
N THR A 26 4.53 10.74 -20.84
CA THR A 26 3.93 11.60 -19.81
C THR A 26 3.70 10.85 -18.48
N ASN A 27 4.12 9.59 -18.40
CA ASN A 27 3.88 8.73 -17.24
C ASN A 27 4.96 8.82 -16.16
N GLU A 28 5.90 9.76 -16.29
CA GLU A 28 6.92 10.01 -15.29
C GLU A 28 6.48 11.11 -14.31
N ILE A 29 6.70 10.84 -13.03
CA ILE A 29 6.41 11.78 -11.94
C ILE A 29 7.72 12.10 -11.22
N GLY A 30 8.02 13.39 -11.12
CA GLY A 30 9.08 13.90 -10.27
C GLY A 30 8.55 14.24 -8.88
N ILE A 31 9.17 13.71 -7.84
CA ILE A 31 8.90 14.10 -6.46
C ILE A 31 10.02 15.05 -6.02
N TYR A 32 9.61 16.22 -5.55
CA TYR A 32 10.50 17.29 -5.12
C TYR A 32 10.17 17.66 -3.68
N GLU A 33 11.20 18.00 -2.94
CA GLU A 33 11.10 18.60 -1.61
C GLU A 33 11.37 20.09 -1.71
N MET A 34 10.57 20.89 -1.01
CA MET A 34 10.71 22.35 -0.99
C MET A 34 11.69 22.75 0.11
N PHE A 35 12.73 23.46 -0.26
CA PHE A 35 13.70 24.09 0.66
C PHE A 35 13.62 25.60 0.52
N GLU A 36 14.28 26.34 1.39
CA GLU A 36 14.38 27.81 1.29
C GLU A 36 15.02 28.29 -0.01
N ASP A 37 15.93 27.50 -0.56
CA ASP A 37 16.62 27.74 -1.83
C ASP A 37 15.91 27.14 -3.07
N GLY A 38 14.68 26.57 -2.91
CA GLY A 38 13.84 26.07 -3.98
C GLY A 38 13.56 24.57 -3.93
N LEU A 39 13.11 24.01 -5.07
CA LEU A 39 12.74 22.61 -5.20
C LEU A 39 13.96 21.72 -5.46
N LYS A 40 14.19 20.72 -4.62
CA LYS A 40 15.22 19.68 -4.82
C LYS A 40 14.58 18.33 -5.16
N GLY A 41 15.06 17.70 -6.23
CA GLY A 41 14.57 16.38 -6.66
C GLY A 41 14.90 15.30 -5.63
N VAL A 42 13.89 14.52 -5.24
CA VAL A 42 14.05 13.40 -4.32
C VAL A 42 14.58 12.19 -5.08
N LYS A 43 15.82 11.78 -4.79
CA LYS A 43 16.48 10.64 -5.46
C LYS A 43 15.80 9.29 -5.14
N SER A 44 15.21 9.14 -3.97
CA SER A 44 14.55 7.91 -3.52
C SER A 44 13.20 8.23 -2.85
N PRO A 45 12.11 8.40 -3.63
CA PRO A 45 10.77 8.68 -3.09
C PRO A 45 10.30 7.66 -2.05
N ASN A 46 10.68 6.41 -2.24
CA ASN A 46 10.32 5.29 -1.35
C ASN A 46 10.80 5.48 0.10
N LYS A 47 11.96 6.14 0.32
CA LYS A 47 12.45 6.43 1.68
C LYS A 47 11.59 7.45 2.44
N LEU A 48 10.84 8.28 1.72
CA LEU A 48 9.96 9.29 2.30
C LEU A 48 8.57 8.76 2.63
N LEU A 49 8.20 7.61 2.07
CA LEU A 49 6.86 7.05 2.15
C LEU A 49 6.78 5.85 3.10
N ILE A 50 7.88 5.54 3.78
CA ILE A 50 7.98 4.44 4.74
C ILE A 50 8.61 5.01 6.01
N SER A 51 7.91 4.83 7.12
CA SER A 51 8.38 5.26 8.44
C SER A 51 9.52 4.38 8.94
N GLU A 52 10.54 4.98 9.54
CA GLU A 52 11.59 4.25 10.22
C GLU A 52 11.09 3.81 11.62
N ASN A 53 11.53 2.64 12.10
CA ASN A 53 11.23 2.12 13.46
C ASN A 53 9.77 1.76 13.74
N THR A 54 9.10 1.06 12.82
CA THR A 54 7.71 0.59 13.00
C THR A 54 7.61 -0.86 13.51
N SER A 55 8.72 -1.45 13.96
CA SER A 55 8.81 -2.89 14.29
C SER A 55 7.86 -3.38 15.39
N GLU A 56 7.43 -2.48 16.26
CA GLU A 56 6.55 -2.79 17.40
C GLU A 56 5.14 -2.22 17.24
N LEU A 57 4.89 -1.53 16.12
CA LEU A 57 3.60 -0.86 15.90
C LEU A 57 2.64 -1.76 15.11
N SER A 58 1.45 -1.96 15.66
CA SER A 58 0.35 -2.60 14.93
C SER A 58 -0.31 -1.62 13.94
N GLY A 59 -1.06 -2.16 12.99
CA GLY A 59 -1.81 -1.35 12.03
C GLY A 59 -0.99 -0.81 10.85
N ILE A 60 0.25 -1.26 10.66
CA ILE A 60 1.11 -0.79 9.57
C ILE A 60 1.41 -1.92 8.60
N ALA A 61 1.21 -1.67 7.30
CA ALA A 61 1.59 -2.59 6.24
C ALA A 61 2.17 -1.84 5.04
N ILE A 62 3.11 -2.49 4.35
CA ILE A 62 3.75 -1.92 3.15
C ILE A 62 3.17 -2.58 1.90
N GLY A 63 2.72 -1.75 0.96
CA GLY A 63 2.32 -2.15 -0.38
C GLY A 63 3.24 -1.59 -1.46
N CYS A 64 3.00 -2.00 -2.70
CA CYS A 64 3.68 -1.43 -3.86
C CYS A 64 2.68 -1.04 -4.93
N SER A 65 2.54 0.27 -5.15
CA SER A 65 1.68 0.87 -6.19
C SER A 65 2.48 1.23 -7.43
N LEU A 66 1.78 1.44 -8.55
CA LEU A 66 2.34 2.07 -9.75
C LEU A 66 1.89 3.53 -9.83
N GLU A 67 2.86 4.42 -9.96
CA GLU A 67 2.63 5.78 -10.39
C GLU A 67 3.11 5.92 -11.84
N GLY A 68 2.15 5.92 -12.76
CA GLY A 68 2.43 5.77 -14.19
C GLY A 68 3.05 4.39 -14.48
N ILE A 69 4.34 4.36 -14.80
CA ILE A 69 5.09 3.13 -15.05
C ILE A 69 6.05 2.77 -13.90
N ARG A 70 6.20 3.63 -12.92
CA ARG A 70 7.19 3.50 -11.83
C ARG A 70 6.56 2.85 -10.60
N PRO A 71 7.10 1.71 -10.13
CA PRO A 71 6.71 1.15 -8.84
C PRO A 71 7.19 2.04 -7.70
N ILE A 72 6.30 2.30 -6.73
CA ILE A 72 6.61 3.00 -5.48
C ILE A 72 6.10 2.18 -4.31
N MET A 73 6.91 2.08 -3.25
CA MET A 73 6.48 1.48 -1.99
C MET A 73 5.67 2.50 -1.20
N ILE A 74 4.62 2.02 -0.55
CA ILE A 74 3.66 2.86 0.17
C ILE A 74 3.35 2.20 1.49
N GLU A 75 3.43 2.99 2.55
CA GLU A 75 2.97 2.60 3.87
C GLU A 75 1.49 2.91 4.03
N ILE A 76 0.74 1.90 4.42
CA ILE A 76 -0.67 1.97 4.79
C ILE A 76 -0.76 1.85 6.31
N GLN A 77 -1.41 2.83 6.93
CA GLN A 77 -1.67 2.85 8.36
C GLN A 77 -3.17 2.65 8.59
N ALA A 78 -3.54 1.72 9.44
CA ALA A 78 -4.92 1.45 9.83
C ALA A 78 -5.07 1.50 11.34
N LEU A 79 -6.18 2.06 11.80
CA LEU A 79 -6.61 2.02 13.19
C LEU A 79 -8.02 1.44 13.24
N SER A 80 -8.19 0.35 14.00
CA SER A 80 -9.47 -0.28 14.28
C SER A 80 -9.74 -0.23 15.79
N SER A 81 -10.80 0.44 16.19
CA SER A 81 -11.21 0.56 17.59
C SER A 81 -12.69 0.22 17.76
N THR A 82 -13.13 -0.06 18.97
CA THR A 82 -14.56 -0.25 19.27
C THR A 82 -15.29 1.07 19.09
N ALA A 83 -16.40 1.08 18.36
CA ALA A 83 -17.20 2.28 18.19
C ALA A 83 -17.85 2.71 19.53
N THR A 84 -17.50 3.90 20.01
CA THR A 84 -17.95 4.42 21.31
C THR A 84 -19.31 5.11 21.20
N TYR A 85 -19.67 5.66 20.05
CA TYR A 85 -20.84 6.52 19.85
C TYR A 85 -22.00 5.87 19.07
N GLY A 86 -22.10 4.55 19.09
CA GLY A 86 -23.24 3.82 18.51
C GLY A 86 -23.18 3.64 17.00
N THR A 87 -22.75 4.62 16.22
CA THR A 87 -22.59 4.50 14.77
C THR A 87 -21.09 4.43 14.42
N PRO A 88 -20.60 3.31 13.86
CA PRO A 88 -19.22 3.15 13.48
C PRO A 88 -18.74 4.21 12.47
N GLN A 89 -17.62 4.85 12.77
CA GLN A 89 -16.99 5.84 11.91
C GLN A 89 -16.03 5.16 10.94
N ARG A 90 -16.03 5.62 9.70
CA ARG A 90 -15.10 5.16 8.66
C ARG A 90 -14.49 6.36 7.97
N SER A 91 -13.21 6.59 8.19
CA SER A 91 -12.47 7.71 7.61
C SER A 91 -11.23 7.21 6.87
N PHE A 92 -11.06 7.68 5.64
CA PHE A 92 -10.04 7.21 4.73
C PHE A 92 -9.32 8.38 4.08
N ASN A 93 -8.00 8.39 4.16
CA ASN A 93 -7.16 9.40 3.54
C ASN A 93 -6.25 8.76 2.48
N GLY A 94 -6.23 9.35 1.28
CA GLY A 94 -5.40 8.89 0.17
C GLY A 94 -5.96 7.70 -0.63
N LEU A 95 -7.16 7.20 -0.32
CA LEU A 95 -7.77 6.03 -0.93
C LEU A 95 -9.22 6.29 -1.35
N ASP A 96 -9.72 5.50 -2.30
CA ASP A 96 -11.13 5.52 -2.71
C ASP A 96 -12.02 4.85 -1.65
N SER A 97 -13.01 5.59 -1.15
CA SER A 97 -13.89 5.12 -0.08
C SER A 97 -14.78 3.94 -0.49
N LYS A 98 -15.20 3.85 -1.75
CA LYS A 98 -16.03 2.74 -2.24
C LYS A 98 -15.21 1.45 -2.26
N ARG A 99 -13.95 1.53 -2.73
CA ARG A 99 -13.01 0.40 -2.72
C ARG A 99 -12.76 -0.10 -1.31
N LEU A 100 -12.51 0.80 -0.37
CA LEU A 100 -12.25 0.45 1.02
C LEU A 100 -13.44 -0.21 1.70
N ASN A 101 -14.65 0.33 1.53
CA ASN A 101 -15.86 -0.29 2.06
C ASN A 101 -16.07 -1.71 1.52
N MET A 102 -15.73 -1.94 0.25
CA MET A 102 -15.74 -3.27 -0.35
C MET A 102 -14.73 -4.21 0.34
N LEU A 103 -13.49 -3.77 0.56
CA LEU A 103 -12.45 -4.57 1.24
C LEU A 103 -12.85 -4.91 2.67
N LEU A 104 -13.44 -3.96 3.42
CA LEU A 104 -13.96 -4.21 4.76
C LEU A 104 -15.08 -5.24 4.77
N ALA A 105 -16.02 -5.16 3.79
CA ALA A 105 -17.07 -6.17 3.64
C ALA A 105 -16.51 -7.56 3.31
N VAL A 106 -15.44 -7.65 2.51
CA VAL A 106 -14.72 -8.91 2.25
C VAL A 106 -14.09 -9.44 3.52
N LEU A 107 -13.43 -8.60 4.33
CA LEU A 107 -12.86 -9.01 5.61
C LEU A 107 -13.93 -9.54 6.58
N GLU A 108 -15.08 -8.90 6.66
CA GLU A 108 -16.20 -9.39 7.48
C GLU A 108 -16.72 -10.74 6.97
N LYS A 109 -17.10 -10.80 5.70
CA LYS A 109 -17.80 -11.99 5.17
C LYS A 109 -16.88 -13.17 4.93
N ARG A 110 -15.64 -12.93 4.50
CA ARG A 110 -14.69 -13.98 4.11
C ARG A 110 -13.57 -14.18 5.13
N GLY A 111 -13.18 -13.11 5.81
CA GLY A 111 -12.17 -13.15 6.87
C GLY A 111 -12.74 -13.53 8.25
N GLY A 112 -14.06 -13.42 8.43
CA GLY A 112 -14.72 -13.71 9.72
C GLY A 112 -14.54 -12.62 10.78
N LEU A 113 -14.11 -11.42 10.37
CA LEU A 113 -13.94 -10.28 11.29
C LEU A 113 -15.30 -9.66 11.64
N LYS A 114 -15.41 -9.11 12.84
CA LYS A 114 -16.57 -8.31 13.28
C LYS A 114 -16.22 -6.82 13.21
N LEU A 115 -16.31 -6.23 12.01
CA LEU A 115 -15.96 -4.82 11.77
C LEU A 115 -17.17 -3.88 11.80
N SER A 116 -18.39 -4.43 11.80
CA SER A 116 -19.65 -3.67 11.80
C SER A 116 -19.86 -2.80 13.05
N GLN A 117 -19.14 -3.09 14.15
CA GLN A 117 -19.19 -2.33 15.39
C GLN A 117 -17.85 -1.64 15.72
N LYS A 118 -17.02 -1.44 14.71
CA LYS A 118 -15.69 -0.84 14.89
C LYS A 118 -15.54 0.43 14.07
N ASP A 119 -14.93 1.42 14.69
CA ASP A 119 -14.39 2.58 13.99
C ASP A 119 -13.15 2.15 13.21
N ILE A 120 -13.05 2.58 11.97
CA ILE A 120 -11.92 2.23 11.09
C ILE A 120 -11.40 3.51 10.43
N PHE A 121 -10.14 3.78 10.70
CA PHE A 121 -9.40 4.88 10.09
C PHE A 121 -8.25 4.31 9.28
N ILE A 122 -8.10 4.76 8.02
CA ILE A 122 -7.00 4.31 7.15
C ILE A 122 -6.35 5.53 6.54
N ASN A 123 -5.03 5.57 6.59
CA ASN A 123 -4.22 6.65 6.06
C ASN A 123 -3.11 6.10 5.17
N VAL A 124 -2.92 6.73 4.03
CA VAL A 124 -1.74 6.52 3.18
C VAL A 124 -0.67 7.53 3.58
N THR A 125 0.49 7.04 4.00
CA THR A 125 1.61 7.91 4.41
C THR A 125 2.04 8.81 3.26
N GLY A 126 2.31 10.09 3.58
CA GLY A 126 2.70 11.11 2.60
C GLY A 126 1.53 11.77 1.87
N GLY A 127 0.26 11.46 2.22
CA GLY A 127 -0.94 12.11 1.67
C GLY A 127 -1.16 11.87 0.17
N ILE A 128 -0.55 10.84 -0.40
CA ILE A 128 -0.66 10.49 -1.82
C ILE A 128 -2.02 9.83 -2.06
N LYS A 129 -2.68 10.20 -3.16
CA LYS A 129 -3.91 9.53 -3.58
C LYS A 129 -3.57 8.33 -4.46
N ILE A 130 -3.93 7.12 -4.01
CA ILE A 130 -3.65 5.86 -4.69
C ILE A 130 -4.94 5.30 -5.29
N ASN A 131 -4.86 4.89 -6.56
CA ASN A 131 -5.97 4.24 -7.27
C ASN A 131 -5.60 2.82 -7.76
N ASP A 132 -4.37 2.37 -7.50
CA ASP A 132 -3.89 1.06 -7.94
C ASP A 132 -4.41 -0.06 -7.02
N PRO A 133 -5.19 -1.03 -7.54
CA PRO A 133 -5.72 -2.12 -6.73
C PRO A 133 -4.65 -3.07 -6.18
N ALA A 134 -3.41 -2.98 -6.65
CA ALA A 134 -2.31 -3.80 -6.13
C ALA A 134 -2.02 -3.61 -4.63
N ILE A 135 -2.50 -2.50 -4.03
CA ILE A 135 -2.35 -2.22 -2.60
C ILE A 135 -3.45 -2.81 -1.72
N ASP A 136 -4.49 -3.42 -2.30
CA ASP A 136 -5.61 -3.97 -1.51
C ASP A 136 -5.14 -4.95 -0.45
N LEU A 137 -4.18 -5.81 -0.81
CA LEU A 137 -3.65 -6.80 0.12
C LEU A 137 -2.92 -6.12 1.30
N ALA A 138 -2.20 -5.03 1.06
CA ALA A 138 -1.57 -4.24 2.13
C ALA A 138 -2.62 -3.57 3.02
N ILE A 139 -3.69 -3.03 2.44
CA ILE A 139 -4.80 -2.44 3.20
C ILE A 139 -5.43 -3.48 4.14
N ILE A 140 -5.74 -4.66 3.61
CA ILE A 140 -6.30 -5.76 4.41
C ILE A 140 -5.35 -6.14 5.55
N CYS A 141 -4.05 -6.28 5.27
CA CYS A 141 -3.05 -6.64 6.27
C CYS A 141 -2.90 -5.57 7.35
N ALA A 142 -2.95 -4.28 7.00
CA ALA A 142 -2.94 -3.19 7.98
C ALA A 142 -4.17 -3.23 8.89
N VAL A 143 -5.37 -3.45 8.34
CA VAL A 143 -6.60 -3.59 9.12
C VAL A 143 -6.54 -4.82 10.05
N LEU A 144 -6.05 -5.96 9.56
CA LEU A 144 -5.86 -7.18 10.37
C LEU A 144 -4.89 -6.93 11.52
N SER A 145 -3.74 -6.34 11.22
CA SER A 145 -2.72 -5.99 12.21
C SER A 145 -3.28 -5.09 13.33
N SER A 146 -4.02 -4.04 12.96
CA SER A 146 -4.65 -3.15 13.94
C SER A 146 -5.79 -3.82 14.71
N ASN A 147 -6.61 -4.65 14.02
CA ASN A 147 -7.77 -5.27 14.64
C ASN A 147 -7.39 -6.32 15.71
N PHE A 148 -6.28 -7.01 15.52
CA PHE A 148 -5.76 -8.04 16.43
C PHE A 148 -4.53 -7.59 17.23
N ASP A 149 -4.14 -6.33 17.07
CA ASP A 149 -3.05 -5.67 17.77
C ASP A 149 -1.71 -6.43 17.71
N PHE A 150 -1.28 -6.78 16.51
CA PHE A 150 0.02 -7.40 16.29
C PHE A 150 0.84 -6.63 15.25
N PRO A 151 2.16 -6.48 15.42
CA PRO A 151 3.02 -5.87 14.42
C PRO A 151 3.26 -6.83 13.26
N ILE A 152 3.24 -6.30 12.04
CA ILE A 152 3.68 -7.04 10.85
C ILE A 152 5.21 -7.08 10.85
N PRO A 153 5.85 -8.25 10.58
CA PRO A 153 7.29 -8.33 10.52
C PRO A 153 7.88 -7.30 9.55
N GLN A 154 8.93 -6.62 10.00
CA GLN A 154 9.65 -5.65 9.17
C GLN A 154 10.06 -6.26 7.84
N LYS A 155 10.24 -5.41 6.82
CA LYS A 155 10.63 -5.80 5.47
C LYS A 155 9.64 -6.73 4.77
N THR A 156 8.38 -6.74 5.22
CA THR A 156 7.28 -7.45 4.57
C THR A 156 6.53 -6.51 3.64
N CYS A 157 6.31 -6.93 2.39
CA CYS A 157 5.54 -6.19 1.40
C CYS A 157 4.39 -7.05 0.85
N PHE A 158 3.23 -6.43 0.67
CA PHE A 158 2.02 -7.08 0.19
C PHE A 158 1.61 -6.49 -1.16
N ILE A 159 1.48 -7.34 -2.19
CA ILE A 159 1.17 -6.91 -3.56
C ILE A 159 0.09 -7.83 -4.12
N GLY A 160 -1.14 -7.34 -4.23
CA GLY A 160 -2.25 -8.11 -4.77
C GLY A 160 -3.56 -7.35 -4.75
N GLU A 161 -4.38 -7.58 -5.76
CA GLU A 161 -5.77 -7.14 -5.78
C GLU A 161 -6.63 -8.14 -5.03
N VAL A 162 -7.65 -7.65 -4.32
CA VAL A 162 -8.59 -8.50 -3.58
C VAL A 162 -9.96 -8.44 -4.22
N GLY A 163 -10.48 -9.61 -4.63
CA GLY A 163 -11.81 -9.73 -5.19
C GLY A 163 -12.89 -9.95 -4.13
N LEU A 164 -14.16 -9.78 -4.54
CA LEU A 164 -15.33 -9.89 -3.65
C LEU A 164 -15.52 -11.27 -3.01
N SER A 165 -14.99 -12.33 -3.65
CA SER A 165 -15.00 -13.69 -3.08
C SER A 165 -13.87 -13.93 -2.09
N GLY A 166 -13.02 -12.91 -1.84
CA GLY A 166 -11.83 -13.01 -0.97
C GLY A 166 -10.61 -13.62 -1.68
N GLU A 167 -10.67 -13.79 -2.99
CA GLU A 167 -9.54 -14.26 -3.78
C GLU A 167 -8.49 -13.17 -3.95
N ILE A 168 -7.22 -13.57 -3.97
CA ILE A 168 -6.08 -12.69 -4.25
C ILE A 168 -5.73 -12.81 -5.73
N ARG A 169 -5.93 -11.73 -6.47
CA ARG A 169 -5.70 -11.64 -7.91
C ARG A 169 -4.30 -11.17 -8.25
N PRO A 170 -3.73 -11.65 -9.36
CA PRO A 170 -2.48 -11.13 -9.87
C PRO A 170 -2.66 -9.68 -10.36
N VAL A 171 -1.59 -8.91 -10.24
CA VAL A 171 -1.57 -7.50 -10.64
C VAL A 171 -0.61 -7.27 -11.80
N SER A 172 -0.80 -6.17 -12.53
CA SER A 172 0.07 -5.78 -13.64
C SER A 172 1.49 -5.49 -13.14
N ARG A 173 2.48 -5.76 -14.01
CA ARG A 173 3.89 -5.44 -13.79
C ARG A 173 4.45 -5.96 -12.46
N ILE A 174 4.03 -7.15 -12.07
CA ILE A 174 4.43 -7.74 -10.78
C ILE A 174 5.95 -7.90 -10.66
N ASN A 175 6.64 -8.22 -11.75
CA ASN A 175 8.10 -8.42 -11.71
C ASN A 175 8.86 -7.11 -11.47
N GLU A 176 8.39 -6.00 -12.03
CA GLU A 176 8.97 -4.67 -11.80
C GLU A 176 8.70 -4.20 -10.36
N ARG A 177 7.49 -4.47 -9.82
CA ARG A 177 7.17 -4.19 -8.42
C ARG A 177 8.08 -4.99 -7.48
N ILE A 178 8.25 -6.28 -7.71
CA ILE A 178 9.15 -7.14 -6.91
C ILE A 178 10.58 -6.61 -6.97
N LYS A 179 11.09 -6.28 -8.16
CA LYS A 179 12.43 -5.71 -8.28
C LYS A 179 12.62 -4.45 -7.44
N GLU A 180 11.64 -3.55 -7.45
CA GLU A 180 11.73 -2.30 -6.67
C GLU A 180 11.66 -2.57 -5.17
N VAL A 181 10.73 -3.41 -4.67
CA VAL A 181 10.61 -3.68 -3.24
C VAL A 181 11.82 -4.43 -2.69
N VAL A 182 12.41 -5.35 -3.48
CA VAL A 182 13.67 -6.04 -3.13
C VAL A 182 14.83 -5.06 -3.05
N LYS A 183 14.94 -4.15 -4.01
CA LYS A 183 15.95 -3.08 -4.00
C LYS A 183 15.84 -2.20 -2.75
N MET A 184 14.62 -2.02 -2.24
CA MET A 184 14.34 -1.27 -1.01
C MET A 184 14.49 -2.09 0.27
N GLY A 185 14.90 -3.36 0.17
CA GLY A 185 15.23 -4.23 1.30
C GLY A 185 14.09 -5.12 1.79
N ALA A 186 13.03 -5.33 1.00
CA ALA A 186 12.00 -6.30 1.35
C ALA A 186 12.57 -7.72 1.38
N GLU A 187 12.27 -8.45 2.44
CA GLU A 187 12.69 -9.85 2.66
C GLU A 187 11.52 -10.83 2.46
N TYR A 188 10.30 -10.41 2.77
CA TYR A 188 9.08 -11.20 2.59
C TYR A 188 8.12 -10.48 1.65
N ILE A 189 7.72 -11.13 0.57
CA ILE A 189 6.85 -10.51 -0.43
C ILE A 189 5.64 -11.41 -0.65
N PHE A 190 4.46 -10.95 -0.21
CA PHE A 190 3.21 -11.64 -0.42
C PHE A 190 2.61 -11.25 -1.77
N VAL A 191 2.30 -12.26 -2.61
CA VAL A 191 1.71 -12.06 -3.93
C VAL A 191 0.63 -13.11 -4.21
N SER A 192 -0.20 -12.86 -5.22
CA SER A 192 -1.13 -13.88 -5.72
C SER A 192 -0.39 -15.14 -6.17
N LYS A 193 -0.91 -16.32 -5.83
CA LYS A 193 -0.40 -17.61 -6.35
C LYS A 193 -0.42 -17.67 -7.89
N TYR A 194 -1.33 -16.94 -8.50
CA TYR A 194 -1.51 -16.91 -9.96
C TYR A 194 -0.64 -15.84 -10.66
N ALA A 195 0.21 -15.15 -9.91
CA ALA A 195 1.15 -14.19 -10.51
C ALA A 195 2.20 -14.90 -11.36
N LYS A 196 2.40 -14.41 -12.58
CA LYS A 196 3.45 -14.91 -13.48
C LYS A 196 4.77 -14.25 -13.12
N LEU A 197 5.61 -14.96 -12.41
CA LEU A 197 6.89 -14.48 -11.91
C LEU A 197 8.02 -14.95 -12.84
N ASN A 198 8.84 -13.98 -13.27
CA ASN A 198 10.04 -14.23 -14.09
C ASN A 198 11.33 -14.09 -13.23
N THR A 199 11.19 -13.83 -11.92
CA THR A 199 12.32 -13.65 -11.00
C THR A 199 12.59 -14.96 -10.28
N ALA A 200 13.82 -15.47 -10.41
CA ALA A 200 14.31 -16.53 -9.53
C ALA A 200 14.58 -15.98 -8.13
N GLU A 201 14.12 -16.66 -7.11
CA GLU A 201 14.51 -16.37 -5.73
C GLU A 201 16.02 -16.63 -5.60
N ASN A 202 16.77 -15.61 -5.16
CA ASN A 202 18.21 -15.68 -5.04
C ASN A 202 18.70 -15.79 -3.57
N GLY A 203 17.81 -16.24 -2.68
CA GLY A 203 18.09 -16.40 -1.25
C GLY A 203 18.06 -15.11 -0.41
N LYS A 204 17.95 -13.94 -1.05
CA LYS A 204 17.87 -12.65 -0.36
C LYS A 204 16.45 -12.24 0.06
N TYR A 205 15.44 -12.84 -0.53
CA TYR A 205 14.03 -12.60 -0.23
C TYR A 205 13.20 -13.86 -0.48
N GLN A 206 12.02 -13.92 0.13
CA GLN A 206 11.08 -15.03 -0.02
C GLN A 206 9.76 -14.52 -0.59
N ILE A 207 9.25 -15.21 -1.61
CA ILE A 207 7.92 -14.94 -2.16
C ILE A 207 6.91 -15.86 -1.50
N LYS A 208 5.95 -15.28 -0.80
CA LYS A 208 4.81 -15.96 -0.18
C LYS A 208 3.61 -15.88 -1.13
N LYS A 209 3.26 -17.01 -1.73
CA LYS A 209 2.14 -17.11 -2.68
C LYS A 209 0.85 -17.41 -1.92
N VAL A 210 -0.19 -16.59 -2.12
CA VAL A 210 -1.48 -16.70 -1.44
C VAL A 210 -2.64 -16.72 -2.44
N VAL A 211 -3.71 -17.42 -2.10
CA VAL A 211 -4.90 -17.58 -2.96
C VAL A 211 -6.08 -16.78 -2.40
N LYS A 212 -6.26 -16.78 -1.08
CA LYS A 212 -7.42 -16.18 -0.40
C LYS A 212 -7.03 -15.39 0.84
N VAL A 213 -7.90 -14.49 1.23
CA VAL A 213 -7.75 -13.67 2.45
C VAL A 213 -7.57 -14.53 3.70
N GLN A 214 -8.24 -15.68 3.80
CA GLN A 214 -8.11 -16.60 4.94
C GLN A 214 -6.67 -17.12 5.12
N GLU A 215 -5.95 -17.36 4.02
CA GLU A 215 -4.55 -17.81 4.08
C GLU A 215 -3.62 -16.72 4.65
N ILE A 216 -3.89 -15.45 4.32
CA ILE A 216 -3.17 -14.32 4.90
C ILE A 216 -3.40 -14.25 6.41
N ILE A 217 -4.67 -14.36 6.84
CA ILE A 217 -5.02 -14.35 8.26
C ILE A 217 -4.27 -15.47 9.01
N GLN A 218 -4.26 -16.67 8.46
CA GLN A 218 -3.57 -17.82 9.08
C GLN A 218 -2.04 -17.66 9.11
N GLN A 219 -1.45 -16.93 8.16
CA GLN A 219 0.00 -16.72 8.11
C GLN A 219 0.48 -15.57 9.00
N LEU A 220 -0.36 -14.57 9.22
CA LEU A 220 -0.02 -13.39 10.03
C LEU A 220 -0.40 -13.56 11.51
N ILE A 221 -1.51 -14.26 11.78
CA ILE A 221 -2.02 -14.47 13.14
C ILE A 221 -1.67 -15.91 13.55
N LYS A 222 -0.42 -16.13 13.91
CA LYS A 222 0.07 -17.40 14.48
C LYS A 222 0.10 -17.33 15.99
#